data_0fa81655c84429937b03d9740cf84b8e
#
_entry.id   0fa81655c84429937b03d9740cf84b8e
#
_cell.length_a   1.000
_cell.length_b   1.000
_cell.length_c   1.000
_cell.angle_alpha   90.00
_cell.angle_beta   90.00
_cell.angle_gamma   90.00
#
_symmetry.space_group_name_H-M   'P 1'
#
loop_
_entity.id
_entity.type
_entity.pdbx_description
1 polymer ?
#
loop_
_entity_poly.entity_id
_entity_poly.type
_entity_poly.pdbx_seq_one_letter_code
_entity_poly.pdbx_strand_id
1 'polypeptide(L)'
;MLTRNISFKNFLIYKKKLVVKKNLNLILNEETQVISSLSKSYKDSFSKKNTKHFNKKLDYRIIGMGGSTLGAQAIYDFLKNKIKKKFIFVDNLNTSKNKQIKKNLNNLIISKSGNTTETIVNANILIKKKDRNLFITEKKKSYLSLLAQKLKAEVVDHNNYIGGRYSVLSEEIGRASCRERV
;
A
#
# COMPACT_ATOMS: atom_id res chain seq x y z
N MET A 1 -21.89 -11.15 -12.63
CA MET A 1 -21.63 -10.17 -13.70
C MET A 1 -20.71 -9.11 -13.13
N LEU A 2 -19.48 -9.03 -13.58
CA LEU A 2 -18.44 -8.16 -13.01
C LEU A 2 -18.52 -6.68 -13.47
N THR A 3 -19.39 -6.36 -14.45
CA THR A 3 -19.34 -5.05 -15.11
C THR A 3 -20.73 -4.56 -15.50
N ARG A 4 -21.54 -4.21 -14.52
CA ARG A 4 -22.94 -3.81 -14.75
C ARG A 4 -23.12 -2.59 -15.66
N ASN A 5 -22.12 -1.72 -15.76
CA ASN A 5 -22.19 -0.46 -16.52
C ASN A 5 -21.04 -0.29 -17.52
N ILE A 6 -20.35 -1.38 -17.88
CA ILE A 6 -19.25 -1.33 -18.86
C ILE A 6 -19.67 -2.16 -20.06
N SER A 7 -19.79 -1.53 -21.22
CA SER A 7 -19.98 -2.20 -22.51
C SER A 7 -18.65 -2.34 -23.24
N PHE A 8 -18.34 -3.52 -23.72
CA PHE A 8 -17.15 -3.79 -24.51
C PHE A 8 -17.54 -3.72 -26.00
N LYS A 9 -17.08 -2.69 -26.71
CA LYS A 9 -17.19 -2.61 -28.17
C LYS A 9 -15.93 -3.20 -28.80
N ASN A 10 -16.10 -3.95 -29.86
CA ASN A 10 -14.99 -4.59 -30.61
C ASN A 10 -14.18 -5.62 -29.82
N PHE A 11 -14.74 -6.18 -28.76
CA PHE A 11 -14.12 -7.24 -28.01
C PHE A 11 -14.42 -8.58 -28.68
N LEU A 12 -13.42 -9.18 -29.34
CA LEU A 12 -13.56 -10.54 -29.89
C LEU A 12 -13.64 -11.52 -28.72
N ILE A 13 -14.85 -11.99 -28.45
CA ILE A 13 -15.05 -13.11 -27.50
C ILE A 13 -14.57 -14.37 -28.20
N TYR A 14 -13.29 -14.69 -28.04
CA TYR A 14 -12.79 -16.01 -28.47
C TYR A 14 -13.59 -17.08 -27.74
N LYS A 15 -14.06 -18.09 -28.53
CA LYS A 15 -14.70 -19.29 -27.98
C LYS A 15 -13.83 -19.77 -26.81
N LYS A 16 -14.46 -19.98 -25.66
CA LYS A 16 -13.79 -20.42 -24.41
C LYS A 16 -12.88 -21.58 -24.69
N LYS A 17 -11.57 -21.37 -24.74
CA LYS A 17 -10.62 -22.46 -24.91
C LYS A 17 -10.69 -23.31 -23.65
N LEU A 18 -11.18 -24.56 -23.76
CA LEU A 18 -11.25 -25.52 -22.65
C LEU A 18 -9.92 -25.65 -21.91
N VAL A 19 -8.81 -25.56 -22.64
CA VAL A 19 -7.43 -25.59 -22.12
C VAL A 19 -7.18 -24.42 -21.15
N VAL A 20 -7.59 -23.18 -21.49
CA VAL A 20 -7.41 -22.02 -20.62
C VAL A 20 -8.20 -22.18 -19.32
N LYS A 21 -9.45 -22.65 -19.40
CA LYS A 21 -10.26 -22.92 -18.22
C LYS A 21 -9.65 -24.02 -17.34
N LYS A 22 -9.17 -25.11 -17.97
CA LYS A 22 -8.49 -26.21 -17.25
C LYS A 22 -7.25 -25.69 -16.50
N ASN A 23 -6.39 -24.94 -17.19
CA ASN A 23 -5.16 -24.43 -16.60
C ASN A 23 -5.44 -23.39 -15.49
N LEU A 24 -6.46 -22.53 -15.67
CA LEU A 24 -6.88 -21.61 -14.62
C LEU A 24 -7.36 -22.36 -13.37
N ASN A 25 -8.18 -23.41 -13.56
CA ASN A 25 -8.64 -24.23 -12.44
C ASN A 25 -7.48 -24.95 -11.73
N LEU A 26 -6.47 -25.41 -12.47
CA LEU A 26 -5.27 -26.00 -11.87
C LEU A 26 -4.54 -24.99 -10.99
N ILE A 27 -4.30 -23.77 -11.51
CA ILE A 27 -3.65 -22.70 -10.75
C ILE A 27 -4.47 -22.31 -9.52
N LEU A 28 -5.79 -22.17 -9.64
CA LEU A 28 -6.66 -21.78 -8.52
C LEU A 28 -6.76 -22.87 -7.43
N ASN A 29 -6.49 -24.12 -7.78
CA ASN A 29 -6.46 -25.23 -6.83
C ASN A 29 -5.08 -25.48 -6.21
N GLU A 30 -4.07 -24.72 -6.61
CA GLU A 30 -2.77 -24.78 -5.95
C GLU A 30 -2.87 -24.22 -4.52
N GLU A 31 -2.41 -25.00 -3.55
CA GLU A 31 -2.37 -24.60 -2.14
C GLU A 31 -1.15 -23.72 -1.81
N THR A 32 -0.90 -22.71 -2.66
CA THR A 32 0.17 -21.74 -2.40
C THR A 32 -0.34 -20.56 -1.57
N GLN A 33 0.55 -19.96 -0.77
CA GLN A 33 0.20 -18.77 0.01
C GLN A 33 -0.26 -17.60 -0.87
N VAL A 34 0.27 -17.51 -2.10
CA VAL A 34 -0.12 -16.48 -3.08
C VAL A 34 -1.56 -16.68 -3.51
N ILE A 35 -1.95 -17.90 -3.86
CA ILE A 35 -3.33 -18.21 -4.27
C ILE A 35 -4.30 -18.07 -3.10
N SER A 36 -3.92 -18.54 -1.91
CA SER A 36 -4.76 -18.36 -0.71
C SER A 36 -4.96 -16.89 -0.33
N SER A 37 -4.02 -15.99 -0.67
CA SER A 37 -4.21 -14.55 -0.47
C SER A 37 -5.31 -13.93 -1.35
N LEU A 38 -5.71 -14.59 -2.42
CA LEU A 38 -6.84 -14.18 -3.27
C LEU A 38 -8.21 -14.66 -2.74
N SER A 39 -8.21 -15.50 -1.72
CA SER A 39 -9.44 -16.06 -1.16
C SER A 39 -10.17 -15.06 -0.26
N LYS A 40 -11.49 -15.28 -0.08
CA LYS A 40 -12.31 -14.48 0.85
C LYS A 40 -11.91 -14.68 2.32
N SER A 41 -11.23 -15.78 2.64
CA SER A 41 -10.75 -16.11 3.98
C SER A 41 -9.42 -15.46 4.33
N TYR A 42 -8.75 -14.81 3.37
CA TYR A 42 -7.48 -14.11 3.62
C TYR A 42 -7.64 -13.01 4.68
N LYS A 43 -6.74 -13.02 5.64
CA LYS A 43 -6.69 -12.01 6.70
C LYS A 43 -5.39 -11.23 6.59
N ASP A 44 -5.51 -9.92 6.39
CA ASP A 44 -4.35 -9.03 6.41
C ASP A 44 -3.72 -9.00 7.82
N SER A 45 -2.43 -8.76 7.89
CA SER A 45 -1.71 -8.49 9.14
C SER A 45 -2.10 -7.13 9.76
N PHE A 46 -2.75 -6.29 9.00
CA PHE A 46 -3.20 -4.97 9.42
C PHE A 46 -4.48 -5.03 10.26
N SER A 47 -4.51 -4.31 11.37
CA SER A 47 -5.69 -4.19 12.22
C SER A 47 -6.15 -2.74 12.39
N LYS A 48 -7.42 -2.55 12.80
CA LYS A 48 -7.94 -1.21 13.14
C LYS A 48 -7.15 -0.53 14.27
N LYS A 49 -6.43 -1.31 15.10
CA LYS A 49 -5.57 -0.80 16.17
C LYS A 49 -4.42 0.04 15.60
N ASN A 50 -3.83 -0.40 14.47
CA ASN A 50 -2.69 0.27 13.83
C ASN A 50 -2.96 1.70 13.38
N THR A 51 -4.22 2.07 13.17
CA THR A 51 -4.59 3.42 12.76
C THR A 51 -5.13 4.28 13.89
N LYS A 52 -5.26 3.76 15.12
CA LYS A 52 -5.74 4.54 16.26
C LYS A 52 -4.82 5.72 16.59
N HIS A 53 -3.54 5.56 16.32
CA HIS A 53 -2.51 6.57 16.59
C HIS A 53 -2.52 7.71 15.58
N PHE A 54 -3.15 7.54 14.41
CA PHE A 54 -3.24 8.62 13.44
C PHE A 54 -4.20 9.72 13.88
N ASN A 55 -3.73 10.95 13.73
CA ASN A 55 -4.58 12.10 14.01
C ASN A 55 -5.53 12.31 12.82
N LYS A 56 -6.83 12.14 13.07
CA LYS A 56 -7.88 12.31 12.07
C LYS A 56 -7.96 13.73 11.48
N LYS A 57 -7.37 14.73 12.15
CA LYS A 57 -7.36 16.11 11.67
C LYS A 57 -6.20 16.42 10.72
N LEU A 58 -5.18 15.54 10.68
CA LEU A 58 -3.98 15.76 9.86
C LEU A 58 -4.12 15.08 8.49
N ASP A 59 -3.42 15.65 7.52
CA ASP A 59 -3.21 15.05 6.21
C ASP A 59 -2.19 13.91 6.27
N TYR A 60 -2.01 13.21 5.16
CA TYR A 60 -1.16 12.03 5.08
C TYR A 60 0.03 12.28 4.16
N ARG A 61 1.18 11.72 4.53
CA ARG A 61 2.35 11.59 3.67
C ARG A 61 2.67 10.11 3.50
N ILE A 62 2.74 9.67 2.26
CA ILE A 62 3.14 8.31 1.90
C ILE A 62 4.54 8.38 1.32
N ILE A 63 5.48 7.68 1.96
CA ILE A 63 6.88 7.60 1.56
C ILE A 63 7.14 6.17 1.12
N GLY A 64 7.49 5.97 -0.15
CA GLY A 64 7.74 4.66 -0.71
C GLY A 64 8.23 4.78 -2.15
N MET A 65 8.42 3.65 -2.85
CA MET A 65 8.91 3.62 -4.22
C MET A 65 8.14 2.61 -5.06
N GLY A 66 7.82 2.96 -6.30
CA GLY A 66 7.20 2.06 -7.27
C GLY A 66 5.89 1.45 -6.77
N GLY A 67 5.83 0.12 -6.69
CA GLY A 67 4.63 -0.62 -6.26
C GLY A 67 4.07 -0.17 -4.91
N SER A 68 4.93 0.28 -4.00
CA SER A 68 4.52 0.74 -2.66
C SER A 68 3.76 2.07 -2.65
N THR A 69 3.72 2.81 -3.75
CA THR A 69 3.04 4.12 -3.82
C THR A 69 2.06 4.24 -4.98
N LEU A 70 2.40 3.67 -6.14
CA LEU A 70 1.64 3.88 -7.38
C LEU A 70 0.18 3.43 -7.28
N GLY A 71 -0.06 2.30 -6.64
CA GLY A 71 -1.42 1.80 -6.46
C GLY A 71 -2.26 2.69 -5.54
N ALA A 72 -1.67 3.21 -4.44
CA ALA A 72 -2.34 4.16 -3.55
C ALA A 72 -2.64 5.47 -4.27
N GLN A 73 -1.69 5.94 -5.05
CA GLN A 73 -1.85 7.16 -5.82
C GLN A 73 -2.99 7.01 -6.83
N ALA A 74 -3.05 5.90 -7.56
CA ALA A 74 -4.14 5.61 -8.49
C ALA A 74 -5.51 5.58 -7.79
N ILE A 75 -5.62 4.92 -6.64
CA ILE A 75 -6.86 4.87 -5.86
C ILE A 75 -7.22 6.28 -5.35
N TYR A 76 -6.23 7.03 -4.84
CA TYR A 76 -6.46 8.39 -4.37
C TYR A 76 -6.94 9.31 -5.49
N ASP A 77 -6.30 9.27 -6.66
CA ASP A 77 -6.67 10.11 -7.81
C ASP A 77 -8.07 9.77 -8.31
N PHE A 78 -8.42 8.48 -8.35
CA PHE A 78 -9.77 8.02 -8.70
C PHE A 78 -10.84 8.48 -7.69
N LEU A 79 -10.54 8.45 -6.40
CA LEU A 79 -11.47 8.80 -5.33
C LEU A 79 -11.32 10.24 -4.82
N LYS A 80 -10.49 11.06 -5.43
CA LYS A 80 -10.10 12.39 -4.94
C LYS A 80 -11.30 13.30 -4.64
N ASN A 81 -12.36 13.20 -5.42
CA ASN A 81 -13.57 14.00 -5.24
C ASN A 81 -14.39 13.57 -3.99
N LYS A 82 -14.15 12.36 -3.48
CA LYS A 82 -14.84 11.80 -2.30
C LYS A 82 -13.99 11.86 -1.04
N ILE A 83 -12.66 11.99 -1.19
CA ILE A 83 -11.71 12.00 -0.06
C ILE A 83 -11.45 13.44 0.38
N LYS A 84 -11.82 13.75 1.63
CA LYS A 84 -11.59 15.09 2.21
C LYS A 84 -10.13 15.33 2.65
N LYS A 85 -9.35 14.27 2.80
CA LYS A 85 -7.96 14.33 3.26
C LYS A 85 -7.00 14.47 2.10
N LYS A 86 -5.95 15.25 2.30
CA LYS A 86 -4.87 15.37 1.33
C LYS A 86 -3.83 14.27 1.57
N PHE A 87 -3.46 13.59 0.49
CA PHE A 87 -2.36 12.64 0.46
C PHE A 87 -1.21 13.22 -0.35
N ILE A 88 -0.02 13.16 0.22
CA ILE A 88 1.22 13.64 -0.39
C ILE A 88 2.09 12.40 -0.62
N PHE A 89 2.37 12.11 -1.88
CA PHE A 89 3.21 10.97 -2.26
C PHE A 89 4.65 11.43 -2.46
N VAL A 90 5.57 10.71 -1.84
CA VAL A 90 7.02 10.92 -1.94
C VAL A 90 7.63 9.63 -2.45
N ASP A 91 7.79 9.55 -3.73
CA ASP A 91 8.20 8.36 -4.49
C ASP A 91 9.53 8.57 -5.26
N ASN A 92 10.17 9.72 -5.10
CA ASN A 92 11.40 10.06 -5.78
C ASN A 92 12.30 10.91 -4.90
N LEU A 93 13.61 10.95 -5.20
CA LEU A 93 14.63 11.77 -4.52
C LEU A 93 14.58 13.26 -4.91
N ASN A 94 13.40 13.79 -5.19
CA ASN A 94 13.27 15.19 -5.58
C ASN A 94 13.24 16.13 -4.38
N THR A 95 14.33 16.85 -4.14
CA THR A 95 14.53 17.76 -3.00
C THR A 95 13.65 19.01 -3.05
N SER A 96 13.22 19.46 -4.22
CA SER A 96 12.47 20.72 -4.40
C SER A 96 11.05 20.67 -3.85
N LYS A 97 10.37 19.52 -3.98
CA LYS A 97 9.00 19.33 -3.48
C LYS A 97 8.93 19.13 -1.97
N ASN A 98 10.04 18.77 -1.33
CA ASN A 98 10.06 18.36 0.09
C ASN A 98 10.25 19.53 1.07
N LYS A 99 10.76 20.68 0.62
CA LYS A 99 11.11 21.82 1.49
C LYS A 99 9.92 22.61 2.03
N GLN A 100 8.72 22.49 1.45
CA GLN A 100 7.60 23.39 1.76
C GLN A 100 6.60 22.86 2.81
N ILE A 101 6.74 21.62 3.29
CA ILE A 101 5.74 21.05 4.18
C ILE A 101 6.18 21.19 5.64
N LYS A 102 5.91 22.35 6.22
CA LYS A 102 6.14 22.63 7.67
C LYS A 102 5.06 22.06 8.59
N LYS A 103 3.99 21.46 8.06
CA LYS A 103 2.85 20.94 8.83
C LYS A 103 3.12 19.55 9.40
N ASN A 104 2.59 19.28 10.58
CA ASN A 104 2.54 17.91 11.10
C ASN A 104 1.66 17.05 10.19
N LEU A 105 2.10 15.86 9.88
CA LEU A 105 1.43 14.90 9.00
C LEU A 105 1.39 13.53 9.65
N ASN A 106 0.44 12.72 9.23
CA ASN A 106 0.49 11.29 9.45
C ASN A 106 1.40 10.68 8.37
N ASN A 107 2.49 10.03 8.75
CA ASN A 107 3.44 9.44 7.81
C ASN A 107 3.23 7.94 7.70
N LEU A 108 3.10 7.45 6.46
CA LEU A 108 3.18 6.03 6.11
C LEU A 108 4.48 5.80 5.36
N ILE A 109 5.35 4.98 5.91
CA ILE A 109 6.63 4.62 5.30
C ILE A 109 6.54 3.19 4.82
N ILE A 110 6.57 2.98 3.50
CA ILE A 110 6.24 1.72 2.86
C ILE A 110 7.43 1.21 2.06
N SER A 111 7.98 0.09 2.47
CA SER A 111 8.97 -0.66 1.69
C SER A 111 8.97 -2.12 2.12
N LYS A 112 8.61 -3.02 1.21
CA LYS A 112 8.63 -4.45 1.47
C LYS A 112 9.98 -4.90 2.01
N SER A 113 11.08 -4.62 1.31
CA SER A 113 12.42 -5.02 1.73
C SER A 113 12.94 -4.28 2.98
N GLY A 114 12.40 -3.09 3.25
CA GLY A 114 12.88 -2.19 4.29
C GLY A 114 14.25 -1.57 4.00
N ASN A 115 14.81 -1.81 2.82
CA ASN A 115 16.16 -1.38 2.41
C ASN A 115 16.17 -0.60 1.08
N THR A 116 15.01 -0.14 0.58
CA THR A 116 14.94 0.69 -0.62
C THR A 116 15.57 2.05 -0.35
N THR A 117 16.64 2.39 -1.05
CA THR A 117 17.47 3.57 -0.80
C THR A 117 16.67 4.87 -0.81
N GLU A 118 15.83 5.07 -1.81
CA GLU A 118 14.99 6.27 -1.95
C GLU A 118 14.02 6.42 -0.76
N THR A 119 13.42 5.32 -0.34
CA THR A 119 12.51 5.33 0.81
C THR A 119 13.26 5.65 2.10
N ILE A 120 14.46 5.10 2.28
CA ILE A 120 15.32 5.37 3.44
C ILE A 120 15.72 6.84 3.49
N VAL A 121 16.22 7.38 2.38
CA VAL A 121 16.67 8.78 2.30
C VAL A 121 15.50 9.72 2.58
N ASN A 122 14.37 9.52 1.92
CA ASN A 122 13.19 10.35 2.12
C ASN A 122 12.65 10.25 3.56
N ALA A 123 12.64 9.05 4.14
CA ALA A 123 12.22 8.86 5.53
C ALA A 123 13.14 9.64 6.50
N ASN A 124 14.47 9.53 6.34
CA ASN A 124 15.42 10.24 7.22
C ASN A 124 15.31 11.76 7.11
N ILE A 125 14.98 12.29 5.94
CA ILE A 125 14.87 13.75 5.73
C ILE A 125 13.54 14.29 6.25
N LEU A 126 12.45 13.53 6.05
CA LEU A 126 11.09 14.07 6.16
C LEU A 126 10.40 13.76 7.48
N ILE A 127 10.73 12.64 8.14
CA ILE A 127 10.03 12.22 9.35
C ILE A 127 10.75 12.74 10.61
N LYS A 128 9.95 13.03 11.64
CA LYS A 128 10.45 13.44 12.95
C LYS A 128 9.92 12.49 14.01
N LYS A 129 10.65 12.36 15.12
CA LYS A 129 10.24 11.49 16.24
C LYS A 129 8.88 11.86 16.81
N LYS A 130 8.51 13.14 16.79
CA LYS A 130 7.23 13.66 17.26
C LYS A 130 6.07 13.45 16.30
N ASP A 131 6.36 13.11 15.05
CA ASP A 131 5.33 12.85 14.03
C ASP A 131 4.68 11.48 14.29
N ARG A 132 3.50 11.28 13.73
CA ARG A 132 2.84 9.99 13.77
C ARG A 132 3.31 9.15 12.60
N ASN A 133 4.21 8.23 12.88
CA ASN A 133 4.87 7.40 11.88
C ASN A 133 4.36 5.96 11.96
N LEU A 134 3.99 5.38 10.82
CA LEU A 134 3.67 3.98 10.64
C LEU A 134 4.56 3.40 9.55
N PHE A 135 5.22 2.31 9.85
CA PHE A 135 6.07 1.60 8.91
C PHE A 135 5.38 0.34 8.42
N ILE A 136 5.47 0.06 7.13
CA ILE A 136 4.98 -1.17 6.51
C ILE A 136 6.17 -1.85 5.83
N THR A 137 6.63 -2.96 6.39
CA THR A 137 7.82 -3.69 5.92
C THR A 137 7.75 -5.15 6.33
N GLU A 138 8.53 -6.02 5.69
CA GLU A 138 8.64 -7.42 6.09
C GLU A 138 9.22 -7.55 7.51
N LYS A 139 8.81 -8.63 8.19
CA LYS A 139 9.30 -8.98 9.52
C LYS A 139 10.72 -9.55 9.45
N LYS A 140 11.66 -8.69 9.08
CA LYS A 140 13.09 -9.01 9.04
C LYS A 140 13.93 -7.82 9.47
N LYS A 141 15.18 -8.09 9.86
CA LYS A 141 16.13 -7.01 10.15
C LYS A 141 16.42 -6.21 8.88
N SER A 142 16.04 -4.94 8.90
CA SER A 142 16.22 -4.00 7.79
C SER A 142 16.46 -2.59 8.33
N TYR A 143 16.91 -1.68 7.49
CA TYR A 143 17.13 -0.30 7.91
C TYR A 143 15.85 0.35 8.43
N LEU A 144 14.73 0.19 7.73
CA LEU A 144 13.44 0.78 8.17
C LEU A 144 12.93 0.14 9.45
N SER A 145 13.15 -1.17 9.69
CA SER A 145 12.76 -1.79 10.96
C SER A 145 13.56 -1.24 12.14
N LEU A 146 14.87 -0.98 11.96
CA LEU A 146 15.71 -0.35 12.96
C LEU A 146 15.31 1.12 13.20
N LEU A 147 15.00 1.86 12.13
CA LEU A 147 14.53 3.24 12.24
C LEU A 147 13.21 3.31 13.00
N ALA A 148 12.27 2.40 12.71
CA ALA A 148 10.99 2.32 13.41
C ALA A 148 11.19 2.07 14.91
N GLN A 149 12.07 1.15 15.30
CA GLN A 149 12.43 0.89 16.69
C GLN A 149 13.00 2.15 17.37
N LYS A 150 13.97 2.82 16.72
CA LYS A 150 14.57 4.07 17.23
C LYS A 150 13.56 5.17 17.46
N LEU A 151 12.56 5.26 16.59
CA LEU A 151 11.48 6.24 16.69
C LEU A 151 10.35 5.80 17.62
N LYS A 152 10.37 4.56 18.11
CA LYS A 152 9.25 3.91 18.83
C LYS A 152 7.95 3.97 18.02
N ALA A 153 8.07 3.81 16.71
CA ALA A 153 6.95 3.86 15.77
C ALA A 153 6.34 2.46 15.59
N GLU A 154 5.09 2.44 15.21
CA GLU A 154 4.38 1.20 14.92
C GLU A 154 4.84 0.60 13.59
N VAL A 155 4.93 -0.74 13.54
CA VAL A 155 5.27 -1.49 12.35
C VAL A 155 4.12 -2.43 12.01
N VAL A 156 3.72 -2.44 10.76
CA VAL A 156 2.82 -3.43 10.18
C VAL A 156 3.65 -4.38 9.32
N ASP A 157 3.50 -5.66 9.59
CA ASP A 157 4.23 -6.69 8.86
C ASP A 157 3.66 -6.85 7.45
N HIS A 158 4.51 -6.74 6.46
CA HIS A 158 4.19 -7.03 5.07
C HIS A 158 4.44 -8.50 4.77
N ASN A 159 3.47 -9.19 4.19
CA ASN A 159 3.63 -10.59 3.84
C ASN A 159 4.68 -10.79 2.74
N ASN A 160 5.66 -11.64 3.01
CA ASN A 160 6.83 -11.85 2.13
C ASN A 160 6.49 -12.50 0.77
N TYR A 161 5.39 -13.26 0.70
CA TYR A 161 4.93 -13.91 -0.53
C TYR A 161 4.12 -12.99 -1.45
N ILE A 162 3.70 -11.80 -0.99
CA ILE A 162 3.05 -10.81 -1.84
C ILE A 162 4.11 -9.88 -2.42
N GLY A 163 4.25 -9.86 -3.75
CA GLY A 163 5.16 -8.94 -4.43
C GLY A 163 4.68 -7.48 -4.31
N GLY A 164 5.60 -6.53 -4.13
CA GLY A 164 5.26 -5.10 -3.94
C GLY A 164 4.36 -4.52 -5.03
N ARG A 165 4.44 -5.02 -6.28
CA ARG A 165 3.56 -4.60 -7.38
C ARG A 165 2.12 -5.09 -7.26
N TYR A 166 1.87 -6.11 -6.43
CA TYR A 166 0.56 -6.74 -6.23
C TYR A 166 -0.05 -6.44 -4.87
N SER A 167 0.64 -5.69 -4.03
CA SER A 167 0.29 -5.43 -2.63
C SER A 167 -0.67 -4.26 -2.42
N VAL A 168 -1.08 -3.58 -3.50
CA VAL A 168 -1.97 -2.41 -3.42
C VAL A 168 -3.28 -2.66 -2.68
N LEU A 169 -3.80 -3.87 -2.72
CA LEU A 169 -5.03 -4.28 -2.01
C LEU A 169 -4.75 -5.08 -0.73
N SER A 170 -3.47 -5.31 -0.40
CA SER A 170 -3.02 -5.95 0.84
C SER A 170 -2.62 -4.91 1.89
N GLU A 171 -1.64 -5.24 2.73
CA GLU A 171 -1.20 -4.41 3.85
C GLU A 171 -0.70 -3.02 3.44
N GLU A 172 -0.14 -2.88 2.22
CA GLU A 172 0.50 -1.62 1.84
C GLU A 172 -0.52 -0.49 1.70
N ILE A 173 -1.71 -0.76 1.18
CA ILE A 173 -2.63 0.34 0.88
C ILE A 173 -4.10 -0.01 1.10
N GLY A 174 -4.48 -1.26 1.04
CA GLY A 174 -5.88 -1.68 1.03
C GLY A 174 -6.74 -1.10 2.14
N ARG A 175 -6.14 -0.55 3.19
CA ARG A 175 -6.86 0.03 4.32
C ARG A 175 -6.53 1.46 4.69
N ALA A 176 -5.48 2.06 4.16
CA ALA A 176 -5.26 3.50 4.34
C ALA A 176 -6.39 4.30 3.66
N SER A 177 -6.88 3.82 2.52
CA SER A 177 -7.98 4.40 1.77
C SER A 177 -9.38 3.93 2.21
N CYS A 178 -9.52 2.75 2.83
CA CYS A 178 -10.84 2.20 3.21
C CYS A 178 -11.47 2.81 4.48
N ARG A 179 -10.86 3.79 5.12
CA ARG A 179 -11.37 4.36 6.37
C ARG A 179 -12.32 5.53 6.22
N GLU A 180 -12.47 6.08 5.06
CA GLU A 180 -13.56 7.00 4.76
C GLU A 180 -14.72 6.23 4.13
N ARG A 181 -15.40 5.41 4.94
CA ARG A 181 -16.78 5.06 4.59
C ARG A 181 -17.61 6.34 4.65
N VAL A 182 -18.06 6.71 3.47
CA VAL A 182 -19.22 7.58 3.27
C VAL A 182 -20.41 7.00 4.02
#